data_4b40df577d576b10fea4bf178949e382
#
_entry.id   4b40df577d576b10fea4bf178949e382
#
_cell.length_a   1.000
_cell.length_b   1.000
_cell.length_c   1.000
_cell.angle_alpha   90.00
_cell.angle_beta   90.00
_cell.angle_gamma   90.00
#
_symmetry.space_group_name_H-M   'P 1'
#
loop_
_entity.id
_entity.type
_entity.pdbx_description
1 polymer ?
#
loop_
_entity_poly.entity_id
_entity_poly.type
_entity_poly.pdbx_seq_one_letter_code
_entity_poly.pdbx_strand_id
1 'polypeptide(L)'
;VTSLETTGTTAAHVAAAAGDPAANPWLSWDYVQRNWGDISRALEQHASLTVQAVLIACAIAVPLGMLAHLRPRLAAPIVGTSSVLYTIPSLALFTVLVPWTGIGRTPVLIGLVVYALLVLVRNVLVGLGGVDESVRDAARGLGYGRLRLLLTVELPNAVPAIIAGVRLATVTTVALVTVGVVVGYGGLGQLMFRGFRNNKYHAEILTATLLCLALALVLDLLLWLVGRAVTPWARRGREA
;
A
#
# COMPACT_ATOMS: atom_id res chain seq x y z
N VAL A 1 -59.50 -1.35 6.82
CA VAL A 1 -58.64 -0.66 7.80
C VAL A 1 -57.13 -0.98 7.51
N THR A 2 -56.79 -1.75 6.47
CA THR A 2 -55.43 -2.25 6.16
C THR A 2 -54.66 -1.45 5.10
N SER A 3 -55.23 -0.36 4.57
CA SER A 3 -54.59 0.40 3.46
C SER A 3 -53.84 1.68 3.88
N LEU A 4 -53.83 2.05 5.12
CA LEU A 4 -53.16 3.27 5.62
C LEU A 4 -51.74 3.03 6.20
N GLU A 5 -51.43 1.80 6.63
CA GLU A 5 -50.11 1.50 7.20
C GLU A 5 -49.01 1.31 6.13
N THR A 6 -49.39 0.86 4.91
CA THR A 6 -48.46 0.67 3.81
C THR A 6 -47.96 1.98 3.19
N THR A 7 -48.75 3.05 3.28
CA THR A 7 -48.39 4.38 2.75
C THR A 7 -47.38 5.10 3.62
N GLY A 8 -47.41 4.89 4.93
CA GLY A 8 -46.50 5.51 5.89
C GLY A 8 -45.06 4.99 5.76
N THR A 9 -44.90 3.67 5.54
CA THR A 9 -43.59 3.03 5.39
C THR A 9 -42.91 3.42 4.06
N THR A 10 -43.71 3.56 3.00
CA THR A 10 -43.18 3.98 1.68
C THR A 10 -42.77 5.45 1.69
N ALA A 11 -43.52 6.32 2.36
CA ALA A 11 -43.21 7.74 2.53
C ALA A 11 -41.93 7.97 3.39
N ALA A 12 -41.73 7.16 4.44
CA ALA A 12 -40.50 7.20 5.24
C ALA A 12 -39.27 6.72 4.45
N HIS A 13 -39.40 5.69 3.62
CA HIS A 13 -38.34 5.25 2.73
C HIS A 13 -38.04 6.26 1.60
N VAL A 14 -39.04 6.97 1.09
CA VAL A 14 -38.88 8.02 0.07
C VAL A 14 -38.29 9.30 0.71
N ALA A 15 -38.65 9.64 1.93
CA ALA A 15 -38.06 10.76 2.67
C ALA A 15 -36.60 10.49 3.06
N ALA A 16 -36.26 9.26 3.44
CA ALA A 16 -34.87 8.83 3.63
C ALA A 16 -34.04 8.87 2.35
N ALA A 17 -34.66 8.66 1.18
CA ALA A 17 -34.04 8.82 -0.13
C ALA A 17 -33.87 10.31 -0.54
N ALA A 18 -34.56 11.24 0.11
CA ALA A 18 -34.57 12.67 -0.23
C ALA A 18 -33.53 13.52 0.53
N GLY A 19 -32.54 12.91 1.19
CA GLY A 19 -31.37 13.61 1.72
C GLY A 19 -31.58 14.27 3.10
N ASP A 20 -32.46 13.72 3.94
CA ASP A 20 -32.54 14.12 5.35
C ASP A 20 -31.18 13.80 6.05
N PRO A 21 -30.43 14.81 6.52
CA PRO A 21 -29.16 14.60 7.24
C PRO A 21 -29.30 13.71 8.46
N ALA A 22 -30.46 13.67 9.10
CA ALA A 22 -30.75 12.81 10.24
C ALA A 22 -30.90 11.32 9.84
N ALA A 23 -31.34 11.06 8.61
CA ALA A 23 -31.49 9.70 8.07
C ALA A 23 -30.19 9.12 7.50
N ASN A 24 -29.21 9.97 7.14
CA ASN A 24 -27.92 9.57 6.59
C ASN A 24 -26.76 10.37 7.21
N PRO A 25 -26.44 10.15 8.48
CA PRO A 25 -25.39 10.88 9.19
C PRO A 25 -24.01 10.55 8.62
N TRP A 26 -23.11 11.54 8.62
CA TRP A 26 -21.72 11.34 8.22
C TRP A 26 -20.94 10.43 9.18
N LEU A 27 -21.22 10.53 10.49
CA LEU A 27 -20.65 9.68 11.52
C LEU A 27 -21.79 9.03 12.32
N SER A 28 -21.72 7.73 12.54
CA SER A 28 -22.66 6.98 13.34
C SER A 28 -21.92 5.94 14.18
N TRP A 29 -21.88 6.17 15.49
CA TRP A 29 -21.31 5.20 16.42
C TRP A 29 -22.13 3.92 16.47
N ASP A 30 -23.45 4.04 16.34
CA ASP A 30 -24.39 2.93 16.24
C ASP A 30 -24.09 2.03 15.01
N TYR A 31 -23.75 2.64 13.85
CA TYR A 31 -23.28 1.88 12.68
C TYR A 31 -22.02 1.08 13.01
N VAL A 32 -21.03 1.71 13.64
CA VAL A 32 -19.75 1.06 13.98
C VAL A 32 -19.99 -0.12 14.93
N GLN A 33 -20.81 0.06 15.96
CA GLN A 33 -21.10 -1.00 16.93
C GLN A 33 -21.82 -2.19 16.27
N ARG A 34 -22.86 -1.94 15.48
CA ARG A 34 -23.64 -3.00 14.83
C ARG A 34 -22.85 -3.74 13.75
N ASN A 35 -21.90 -3.09 13.09
CA ASN A 35 -21.16 -3.67 11.97
C ASN A 35 -19.69 -3.98 12.33
N TRP A 36 -19.33 -4.01 13.62
CA TRP A 36 -17.96 -4.21 14.07
C TRP A 36 -17.32 -5.47 13.49
N GLY A 37 -18.06 -6.56 13.37
CA GLY A 37 -17.59 -7.81 12.79
C GLY A 37 -17.18 -7.69 11.31
N ASP A 38 -17.93 -6.90 10.52
CA ASP A 38 -17.60 -6.66 9.11
C ASP A 38 -16.42 -5.69 8.99
N ILE A 39 -16.40 -4.65 9.82
CA ILE A 39 -15.37 -3.62 9.85
C ILE A 39 -14.02 -4.25 10.22
N SER A 40 -13.97 -5.05 11.29
CA SER A 40 -12.74 -5.68 11.75
C SER A 40 -12.19 -6.68 10.72
N ARG A 41 -13.04 -7.50 10.09
CA ARG A 41 -12.63 -8.41 9.01
C ARG A 41 -12.10 -7.65 7.79
N ALA A 42 -12.75 -6.57 7.39
CA ALA A 42 -12.31 -5.74 6.29
C ALA A 42 -10.96 -5.07 6.58
N LEU A 43 -10.76 -4.59 7.81
CA LEU A 43 -9.50 -3.99 8.27
C LEU A 43 -8.37 -5.01 8.29
N GLU A 44 -8.60 -6.20 8.85
CA GLU A 44 -7.62 -7.30 8.88
C GLU A 44 -7.22 -7.72 7.47
N GLN A 45 -8.20 -7.91 6.59
CA GLN A 45 -7.99 -8.22 5.19
C GLN A 45 -7.13 -7.15 4.50
N HIS A 46 -7.44 -5.87 4.73
CA HIS A 46 -6.72 -4.74 4.16
C HIS A 46 -5.27 -4.69 4.65
N ALA A 47 -5.06 -4.80 5.95
CA ALA A 47 -3.73 -4.80 6.57
C ALA A 47 -2.90 -6.01 6.09
N SER A 48 -3.48 -7.20 6.09
CA SER A 48 -2.85 -8.43 5.63
C SER A 48 -2.40 -8.35 4.17
N LEU A 49 -3.25 -7.86 3.27
CA LEU A 49 -2.88 -7.65 1.86
C LEU A 49 -1.73 -6.66 1.70
N THR A 50 -1.81 -5.52 2.39
CA THR A 50 -0.78 -4.48 2.33
C THR A 50 0.57 -5.02 2.79
N VAL A 51 0.61 -5.63 3.97
CA VAL A 51 1.86 -6.17 4.53
C VAL A 51 2.45 -7.25 3.63
N GLN A 52 1.63 -8.19 3.16
CA GLN A 52 2.10 -9.28 2.30
C GLN A 52 2.62 -8.76 0.96
N ALA A 53 1.88 -7.83 0.32
CA ALA A 53 2.31 -7.26 -0.96
C ALA A 53 3.65 -6.53 -0.82
N VAL A 54 3.82 -5.71 0.21
CA VAL A 54 5.06 -4.95 0.45
C VAL A 54 6.22 -5.88 0.79
N LEU A 55 6.02 -6.91 1.62
CA LEU A 55 7.07 -7.88 1.95
C LEU A 55 7.54 -8.66 0.72
N ILE A 56 6.60 -9.15 -0.09
CA ILE A 56 6.94 -9.86 -1.34
C ILE A 56 7.66 -8.92 -2.31
N ALA A 57 7.14 -7.69 -2.46
CA ALA A 57 7.77 -6.70 -3.32
C ALA A 57 9.18 -6.32 -2.84
N CYS A 58 9.43 -6.19 -1.54
CA CYS A 58 10.76 -5.98 -0.97
C CYS A 58 11.69 -7.16 -1.25
N ALA A 59 11.21 -8.39 -1.07
CA ALA A 59 11.99 -9.61 -1.33
C ALA A 59 12.44 -9.72 -2.80
N ILE A 60 11.69 -9.14 -3.73
CA ILE A 60 12.02 -9.10 -5.17
C ILE A 60 12.82 -7.84 -5.50
N ALA A 61 12.39 -6.67 -5.04
CA ALA A 61 12.97 -5.38 -5.43
C ALA A 61 14.39 -5.17 -4.90
N VAL A 62 14.68 -5.62 -3.68
CA VAL A 62 16.02 -5.44 -3.10
C VAL A 62 17.08 -6.22 -3.91
N PRO A 63 16.93 -7.53 -4.20
CA PRO A 63 17.85 -8.24 -5.07
C PRO A 63 17.93 -7.67 -6.49
N LEU A 64 16.81 -7.25 -7.09
CA LEU A 64 16.79 -6.63 -8.41
C LEU A 64 17.54 -5.29 -8.44
N GLY A 65 17.34 -4.45 -7.41
CA GLY A 65 18.08 -3.18 -7.27
C GLY A 65 19.57 -3.40 -7.06
N MET A 66 19.96 -4.37 -6.22
CA MET A 66 21.36 -4.77 -6.04
C MET A 66 21.98 -5.29 -7.34
N LEU A 67 21.25 -6.11 -8.09
CA LEU A 67 21.71 -6.63 -9.39
C LEU A 67 21.88 -5.49 -10.40
N ALA A 68 20.92 -4.56 -10.46
CA ALA A 68 20.99 -3.38 -11.32
C ALA A 68 22.18 -2.49 -10.96
N HIS A 69 22.49 -2.33 -9.67
CA HIS A 69 23.65 -1.58 -9.19
C HIS A 69 24.98 -2.27 -9.56
N LEU A 70 25.10 -3.58 -9.36
CA LEU A 70 26.30 -4.35 -9.72
C LEU A 70 26.51 -4.47 -11.23
N ARG A 71 25.46 -4.43 -12.02
CA ARG A 71 25.46 -4.61 -13.48
C ARG A 71 24.72 -3.44 -14.15
N PRO A 72 25.38 -2.28 -14.38
CA PRO A 72 24.72 -1.08 -14.93
C PRO A 72 23.96 -1.33 -16.25
N ARG A 73 24.39 -2.32 -17.04
CA ARG A 73 23.68 -2.73 -18.27
C ARG A 73 22.26 -3.27 -17.99
N LEU A 74 22.00 -3.81 -16.80
CA LEU A 74 20.71 -4.32 -16.39
C LEU A 74 19.82 -3.26 -15.71
N ALA A 75 20.39 -2.11 -15.32
CA ALA A 75 19.65 -1.06 -14.65
C ALA A 75 18.49 -0.52 -15.53
N ALA A 76 18.79 -0.17 -16.78
CA ALA A 76 17.80 0.34 -17.72
C ALA A 76 16.65 -0.66 -17.99
N PRO A 77 16.89 -1.95 -18.33
CA PRO A 77 15.81 -2.91 -18.52
C PRO A 77 15.01 -3.19 -17.23
N ILE A 78 15.65 -3.30 -16.05
CA ILE A 78 14.94 -3.56 -14.79
C ILE A 78 14.03 -2.38 -14.44
N VAL A 79 14.56 -1.16 -14.45
CA VAL A 79 13.76 0.04 -14.17
C VAL A 79 12.72 0.28 -15.26
N GLY A 80 13.08 0.08 -16.52
CA GLY A 80 12.19 0.23 -17.68
C GLY A 80 11.00 -0.71 -17.60
N THR A 81 11.23 -2.00 -17.39
CA THR A 81 10.13 -2.99 -17.23
C THR A 81 9.23 -2.64 -16.06
N SER A 82 9.82 -2.32 -14.89
CA SER A 82 9.03 -1.91 -13.71
C SER A 82 8.21 -0.65 -14.00
N SER A 83 8.76 0.30 -14.76
CA SER A 83 8.06 1.53 -15.15
C SER A 83 6.90 1.25 -16.10
N VAL A 84 7.10 0.41 -17.12
CA VAL A 84 6.02 0.00 -18.04
C VAL A 84 4.89 -0.69 -17.29
N LEU A 85 5.21 -1.63 -16.40
CA LEU A 85 4.20 -2.29 -15.57
C LEU A 85 3.42 -1.31 -14.69
N TYR A 86 4.09 -0.29 -14.18
CA TYR A 86 3.45 0.75 -13.35
C TYR A 86 2.49 1.65 -14.15
N THR A 87 2.67 1.78 -15.47
CA THR A 87 1.76 2.60 -16.31
C THR A 87 0.42 1.92 -16.59
N ILE A 88 0.32 0.61 -16.38
CA ILE A 88 -0.94 -0.11 -16.58
C ILE A 88 -1.94 0.39 -15.51
N PRO A 89 -3.16 0.82 -15.86
CA PRO A 89 -4.15 1.21 -14.85
C PRO A 89 -4.44 0.05 -13.89
N SER A 90 -4.45 0.31 -12.57
CA SER A 90 -4.59 -0.73 -11.53
C SER A 90 -5.84 -1.60 -11.72
N LEU A 91 -6.96 -0.97 -12.03
CA LEU A 91 -8.21 -1.64 -12.29
C LEU A 91 -8.10 -2.59 -13.49
N ALA A 92 -7.42 -2.17 -14.56
CA ALA A 92 -7.16 -2.99 -15.72
C ALA A 92 -6.23 -4.18 -15.39
N LEU A 93 -5.15 -3.93 -14.62
CA LEU A 93 -4.23 -4.98 -14.23
C LEU A 93 -4.93 -6.07 -13.40
N PHE A 94 -5.71 -5.67 -12.37
CA PHE A 94 -6.42 -6.63 -11.55
C PHE A 94 -7.41 -7.48 -12.37
N THR A 95 -8.16 -6.86 -13.27
CA THR A 95 -9.15 -7.57 -14.10
C THR A 95 -8.50 -8.47 -15.15
N VAL A 96 -7.40 -8.04 -15.76
CA VAL A 96 -6.66 -8.86 -16.76
C VAL A 96 -6.07 -10.11 -16.11
N LEU A 97 -5.70 -10.09 -14.84
CA LEU A 97 -5.17 -11.25 -14.13
C LEU A 97 -6.24 -12.33 -13.82
N VAL A 98 -7.53 -11.94 -13.75
CA VAL A 98 -8.64 -12.86 -13.37
C VAL A 98 -8.72 -14.16 -14.19
N PRO A 99 -8.57 -14.17 -15.52
CA PRO A 99 -8.65 -15.41 -16.30
C PRO A 99 -7.65 -16.50 -15.88
N TRP A 100 -6.48 -16.11 -15.32
CA TRP A 100 -5.42 -17.04 -14.90
C TRP A 100 -5.41 -17.31 -13.41
N THR A 101 -5.91 -16.39 -12.59
CA THR A 101 -5.78 -16.45 -11.12
C THR A 101 -7.12 -16.66 -10.41
N GLY A 102 -8.24 -16.52 -11.13
CA GLY A 102 -9.57 -16.46 -10.54
C GLY A 102 -9.89 -15.09 -9.93
N ILE A 103 -11.15 -14.93 -9.51
CA ILE A 103 -11.62 -13.75 -8.76
C ILE A 103 -11.16 -13.84 -7.31
N GLY A 104 -10.79 -12.72 -6.70
CA GLY A 104 -10.50 -12.66 -5.27
C GLY A 104 -9.09 -12.15 -4.94
N ARG A 105 -8.46 -12.74 -3.94
CA ARG A 105 -7.22 -12.27 -3.32
C ARG A 105 -6.01 -12.28 -4.26
N THR A 106 -5.85 -13.33 -5.05
CA THR A 106 -4.62 -13.59 -5.83
C THR A 106 -4.33 -12.49 -6.86
N PRO A 107 -5.28 -12.09 -7.75
CA PRO A 107 -5.02 -11.03 -8.73
C PRO A 107 -4.71 -9.69 -8.06
N VAL A 108 -5.36 -9.38 -6.92
CA VAL A 108 -5.07 -8.17 -6.16
C VAL A 108 -3.66 -8.21 -5.61
N LEU A 109 -3.26 -9.29 -4.95
CA LEU A 109 -1.92 -9.42 -4.37
C LEU A 109 -0.82 -9.31 -5.42
N ILE A 110 -0.96 -9.98 -6.57
CA ILE A 110 -0.01 -9.88 -7.68
C ILE A 110 0.10 -8.44 -8.17
N GLY A 111 -1.02 -7.79 -8.44
CA GLY A 111 -1.02 -6.42 -8.93
C GLY A 111 -0.40 -5.44 -7.94
N LEU A 112 -0.70 -5.57 -6.63
CA LEU A 112 -0.09 -4.75 -5.58
C LEU A 112 1.42 -4.92 -5.53
N VAL A 113 1.93 -6.15 -5.64
CA VAL A 113 3.38 -6.43 -5.73
C VAL A 113 3.98 -5.74 -6.94
N VAL A 114 3.37 -5.85 -8.11
CA VAL A 114 3.84 -5.21 -9.35
C VAL A 114 3.96 -3.70 -9.18
N TYR A 115 2.96 -3.04 -8.58
CA TYR A 115 3.01 -1.59 -8.36
C TYR A 115 4.08 -1.18 -7.35
N ALA A 116 4.25 -1.95 -6.28
CA ALA A 116 5.25 -1.65 -5.27
C ALA A 116 6.69 -1.82 -5.81
N LEU A 117 6.91 -2.73 -6.78
CA LEU A 117 8.24 -3.03 -7.34
C LEU A 117 8.95 -1.79 -7.88
N LEU A 118 8.27 -0.94 -8.69
CA LEU A 118 8.91 0.25 -9.27
C LEU A 118 9.42 1.19 -8.19
N VAL A 119 8.56 1.46 -7.19
CA VAL A 119 8.89 2.38 -6.08
C VAL A 119 10.10 1.84 -5.32
N LEU A 120 10.08 0.56 -5.00
CA LEU A 120 11.14 -0.09 -4.21
C LEU A 120 12.44 -0.20 -4.98
N VAL A 121 12.43 -0.68 -6.23
CA VAL A 121 13.65 -0.80 -7.06
C VAL A 121 14.34 0.55 -7.21
N ARG A 122 13.58 1.62 -7.48
CA ARG A 122 14.16 2.97 -7.59
C ARG A 122 14.79 3.44 -6.28
N ASN A 123 14.13 3.23 -5.15
CA ASN A 123 14.67 3.64 -3.85
C ASN A 123 15.90 2.82 -3.44
N VAL A 124 15.96 1.52 -3.80
CA VAL A 124 17.17 0.70 -3.61
C VAL A 124 18.33 1.27 -4.44
N LEU A 125 18.10 1.58 -5.72
CA LEU A 125 19.13 2.16 -6.58
C LEU A 125 19.58 3.54 -6.12
N VAL A 126 18.67 4.41 -5.70
CA VAL A 126 19.00 5.72 -5.15
C VAL A 126 19.81 5.57 -3.87
N GLY A 127 19.42 4.65 -2.98
CA GLY A 127 20.15 4.40 -1.74
C GLY A 127 21.57 3.87 -1.99
N LEU A 128 21.70 2.87 -2.86
CA LEU A 128 23.02 2.31 -3.22
C LEU A 128 23.88 3.32 -3.96
N GLY A 129 23.30 4.11 -4.88
CA GLY A 129 24.01 5.14 -5.63
C GLY A 129 24.42 6.35 -4.80
N GLY A 130 23.71 6.61 -3.70
CA GLY A 130 23.95 7.75 -2.80
C GLY A 130 25.10 7.56 -1.79
N VAL A 131 25.78 6.42 -1.78
CA VAL A 131 26.94 6.18 -0.94
C VAL A 131 28.11 7.00 -1.44
N ASP A 132 28.80 7.74 -0.54
CA ASP A 132 29.93 8.60 -0.89
C ASP A 132 31.06 7.80 -1.56
N GLU A 133 31.63 8.35 -2.63
CA GLU A 133 32.71 7.67 -3.37
C GLU A 133 33.97 7.54 -2.52
N SER A 134 34.25 8.50 -1.62
CA SER A 134 35.37 8.40 -0.67
C SER A 134 35.27 7.18 0.24
N VAL A 135 34.04 6.82 0.66
CA VAL A 135 33.78 5.62 1.47
C VAL A 135 34.02 4.35 0.64
N ARG A 136 33.60 4.35 -0.62
CA ARG A 136 33.84 3.23 -1.55
C ARG A 136 35.32 3.06 -1.82
N ASP A 137 36.06 4.15 -2.06
CA ASP A 137 37.48 4.11 -2.36
C ASP A 137 38.30 3.66 -1.15
N ALA A 138 37.96 4.11 0.06
CA ALA A 138 38.57 3.60 1.28
C ALA A 138 38.37 2.08 1.43
N ALA A 139 37.17 1.58 1.19
CA ALA A 139 36.90 0.15 1.27
C ALA A 139 37.60 -0.64 0.15
N ARG A 140 37.71 -0.09 -1.06
CA ARG A 140 38.50 -0.69 -2.15
C ARG A 140 39.99 -0.75 -1.81
N GLY A 141 40.54 0.33 -1.22
CA GLY A 141 41.90 0.39 -0.72
C GLY A 141 42.23 -0.67 0.34
N LEU A 142 41.19 -1.06 1.16
CA LEU A 142 41.30 -2.17 2.11
C LEU A 142 41.14 -3.57 1.44
N GLY A 143 41.07 -3.64 0.11
CA GLY A 143 40.95 -4.89 -0.61
C GLY A 143 39.54 -5.49 -0.70
N TYR A 144 38.49 -4.69 -0.47
CA TYR A 144 37.10 -5.19 -0.58
C TYR A 144 36.74 -5.44 -2.04
N GLY A 145 36.40 -6.70 -2.35
CA GLY A 145 35.84 -7.06 -3.65
C GLY A 145 34.39 -6.52 -3.79
N ARG A 146 33.89 -6.46 -5.03
CA ARG A 146 32.58 -5.84 -5.38
C ARG A 146 31.41 -6.31 -4.50
N LEU A 147 31.28 -7.62 -4.27
CA LEU A 147 30.17 -8.17 -3.49
C LEU A 147 30.31 -7.83 -1.99
N ARG A 148 31.53 -7.90 -1.45
CA ARG A 148 31.82 -7.53 -0.07
C ARG A 148 31.55 -6.04 0.15
N LEU A 149 32.01 -5.18 -0.76
CA LEU A 149 31.74 -3.74 -0.75
C LEU A 149 30.21 -3.48 -0.70
N LEU A 150 29.46 -4.10 -1.62
CA LEU A 150 28.02 -3.96 -1.67
C LEU A 150 27.35 -4.36 -0.34
N LEU A 151 27.64 -5.55 0.19
CA LEU A 151 26.91 -6.10 1.34
C LEU A 151 27.31 -5.47 2.67
N THR A 152 28.60 -5.07 2.83
CA THR A 152 29.12 -4.60 4.12
C THR A 152 29.24 -3.08 4.23
N VAL A 153 29.23 -2.36 3.11
CA VAL A 153 29.38 -0.91 3.06
C VAL A 153 28.18 -0.24 2.43
N GLU A 154 27.91 -0.54 1.16
CA GLU A 154 26.88 0.18 0.38
C GLU A 154 25.47 -0.12 0.90
N LEU A 155 25.13 -1.40 1.10
CA LEU A 155 23.79 -1.80 1.54
C LEU A 155 23.42 -1.24 2.94
N PRO A 156 24.26 -1.31 3.98
CA PRO A 156 23.96 -0.66 5.26
C PRO A 156 23.78 0.85 5.14
N ASN A 157 24.57 1.53 4.31
CA ASN A 157 24.42 2.96 4.06
C ASN A 157 23.18 3.31 3.23
N ALA A 158 22.69 2.38 2.39
CA ALA A 158 21.47 2.53 1.61
C ALA A 158 20.17 2.29 2.41
N VAL A 159 20.24 1.62 3.57
CA VAL A 159 19.06 1.26 4.38
C VAL A 159 18.11 2.44 4.64
N PRO A 160 18.56 3.67 4.99
CA PRO A 160 17.65 4.79 5.17
C PRO A 160 16.78 5.10 3.95
N ALA A 161 17.38 5.08 2.76
CA ALA A 161 16.68 5.31 1.49
C ALA A 161 15.74 4.15 1.14
N ILE A 162 16.17 2.91 1.40
CA ILE A 162 15.34 1.72 1.21
C ILE A 162 14.09 1.80 2.10
N ILE A 163 14.25 2.14 3.39
CA ILE A 163 13.12 2.30 4.31
C ILE A 163 12.19 3.43 3.86
N ALA A 164 12.71 4.54 3.38
CA ALA A 164 11.88 5.60 2.80
C ALA A 164 11.05 5.08 1.62
N GLY A 165 11.65 4.26 0.76
CA GLY A 165 10.96 3.57 -0.33
C GLY A 165 9.89 2.60 0.16
N VAL A 166 10.17 1.81 1.20
CA VAL A 166 9.21 0.87 1.80
C VAL A 166 8.01 1.63 2.39
N ARG A 167 8.24 2.75 3.07
CA ARG A 167 7.17 3.62 3.61
C ARG A 167 6.26 4.14 2.48
N LEU A 168 6.87 4.69 1.43
CA LEU A 168 6.12 5.20 0.27
C LEU A 168 5.32 4.07 -0.41
N ALA A 169 5.94 2.90 -0.64
CA ALA A 169 5.28 1.74 -1.21
C ALA A 169 4.12 1.25 -0.32
N THR A 170 4.27 1.28 1.01
CA THR A 170 3.22 0.87 1.94
C THR A 170 2.00 1.79 1.86
N VAL A 171 2.20 3.12 1.94
CA VAL A 171 1.11 4.09 1.86
C VAL A 171 0.37 3.99 0.52
N THR A 172 1.10 3.87 -0.59
CA THR A 172 0.49 3.69 -1.92
C THR A 172 -0.22 2.35 -2.05
N THR A 173 0.30 1.29 -1.46
CA THR A 173 -0.34 -0.04 -1.46
C THR A 173 -1.65 -0.01 -0.65
N VAL A 174 -1.70 0.64 0.52
CA VAL A 174 -2.96 0.84 1.26
C VAL A 174 -4.01 1.49 0.37
N ALA A 175 -3.67 2.54 -0.36
CA ALA A 175 -4.63 3.17 -1.27
C ALA A 175 -5.08 2.22 -2.39
N LEU A 176 -4.16 1.45 -3.00
CA LEU A 176 -4.45 0.54 -4.10
C LEU A 176 -5.27 -0.70 -3.70
N VAL A 177 -5.16 -1.18 -2.44
CA VAL A 177 -6.01 -2.28 -1.94
C VAL A 177 -7.49 -1.97 -2.11
N THR A 178 -7.91 -0.70 -1.92
CA THR A 178 -9.33 -0.31 -2.09
C THR A 178 -9.86 -0.59 -3.49
N VAL A 179 -9.00 -0.49 -4.51
CA VAL A 179 -9.36 -0.76 -5.91
C VAL A 179 -9.64 -2.24 -6.15
N GLY A 180 -9.08 -3.13 -5.34
CA GLY A 180 -9.29 -4.58 -5.41
C GLY A 180 -10.75 -5.02 -5.26
N VAL A 181 -11.64 -4.13 -4.79
CA VAL A 181 -13.08 -4.38 -4.71
C VAL A 181 -13.67 -4.83 -6.05
N VAL A 182 -13.12 -4.39 -7.17
CA VAL A 182 -13.59 -4.72 -8.53
C VAL A 182 -13.46 -6.21 -8.83
N VAL A 183 -12.47 -6.86 -8.24
CA VAL A 183 -12.26 -8.31 -8.34
C VAL A 183 -12.66 -9.04 -7.05
N GLY A 184 -13.52 -8.43 -6.24
CA GLY A 184 -14.14 -9.03 -5.07
C GLY A 184 -13.27 -9.09 -3.82
N TYR A 185 -12.10 -8.42 -3.78
CA TYR A 185 -11.17 -8.51 -2.65
C TYR A 185 -10.45 -7.18 -2.36
N GLY A 186 -11.14 -6.22 -1.76
CA GLY A 186 -10.68 -4.84 -1.56
C GLY A 186 -10.55 -4.40 -0.09
N GLY A 187 -10.66 -5.29 0.89
CA GLY A 187 -10.61 -4.92 2.30
C GLY A 187 -11.61 -3.80 2.65
N LEU A 188 -11.12 -2.72 3.25
CA LEU A 188 -11.96 -1.54 3.57
C LEU A 188 -12.61 -0.90 2.34
N GLY A 189 -12.05 -1.08 1.14
CA GLY A 189 -12.66 -0.65 -0.11
C GLY A 189 -14.02 -1.32 -0.38
N GLN A 190 -14.24 -2.55 0.11
CA GLN A 190 -15.54 -3.21 -0.01
C GLN A 190 -16.63 -2.48 0.78
N LEU A 191 -16.30 -1.98 1.98
CA LEU A 191 -17.23 -1.18 2.77
C LEU A 191 -17.52 0.16 2.08
N MET A 192 -16.48 0.83 1.55
CA MET A 192 -16.68 2.05 0.76
C MET A 192 -17.63 1.81 -0.42
N PHE A 193 -17.38 0.76 -1.19
CA PHE A 193 -18.19 0.43 -2.37
C PHE A 193 -19.61 0.01 -1.99
N ARG A 194 -19.78 -0.75 -0.90
CA ARG A 194 -21.09 -1.12 -0.37
C ARG A 194 -21.88 0.13 0.06
N GLY A 195 -21.24 1.06 0.76
CA GLY A 195 -21.85 2.32 1.15
C GLY A 195 -22.26 3.19 -0.04
N PHE A 196 -21.46 3.23 -1.13
CA PHE A 196 -21.83 3.92 -2.37
C PHE A 196 -23.07 3.29 -3.04
N ARG A 197 -23.18 1.96 -3.04
CA ARG A 197 -24.31 1.24 -3.60
C ARG A 197 -25.56 1.30 -2.72
N ASN A 198 -25.38 1.41 -1.41
CA ASN A 198 -26.45 1.52 -0.42
C ASN A 198 -26.85 2.98 -0.23
N ASN A 199 -27.43 3.56 -1.27
CA ASN A 199 -27.97 4.92 -1.29
C ASN A 199 -26.99 6.01 -0.77
N LYS A 200 -25.68 5.85 -1.03
CA LYS A 200 -24.59 6.71 -0.55
C LYS A 200 -24.56 6.82 0.98
N TYR A 201 -24.65 5.70 1.68
CA TYR A 201 -24.68 5.67 3.14
C TYR A 201 -23.36 6.24 3.71
N HIS A 202 -23.42 7.50 4.15
CA HIS A 202 -22.23 8.28 4.51
C HIS A 202 -21.45 7.69 5.67
N ALA A 203 -22.14 7.18 6.72
CA ALA A 203 -21.48 6.61 7.89
C ALA A 203 -20.59 5.41 7.54
N GLU A 204 -21.00 4.55 6.61
CA GLU A 204 -20.20 3.41 6.15
C GLU A 204 -18.99 3.87 5.35
N ILE A 205 -19.21 4.78 4.39
CA ILE A 205 -18.13 5.32 3.52
C ILE A 205 -17.09 6.03 4.36
N LEU A 206 -17.51 6.93 5.25
CA LEU A 206 -16.59 7.72 6.06
C LEU A 206 -15.84 6.86 7.06
N THR A 207 -16.52 5.90 7.73
CA THR A 207 -15.86 4.96 8.64
C THR A 207 -14.76 4.19 7.93
N ALA A 208 -15.05 3.61 6.76
CA ALA A 208 -14.06 2.87 6.00
C ALA A 208 -12.90 3.76 5.52
N THR A 209 -13.20 5.01 5.12
CA THR A 209 -12.19 5.99 4.70
C THR A 209 -11.26 6.38 5.84
N LEU A 210 -11.82 6.69 7.02
CA LEU A 210 -11.04 7.05 8.20
C LEU A 210 -10.18 5.89 8.68
N LEU A 211 -10.69 4.66 8.65
CA LEU A 211 -9.92 3.47 9.01
C LEU A 211 -8.80 3.20 8.00
N CYS A 212 -9.03 3.42 6.71
CA CYS A 212 -8.00 3.32 5.68
C CYS A 212 -6.87 4.34 5.90
N LEU A 213 -7.23 5.59 6.19
CA LEU A 213 -6.27 6.65 6.54
C LEU A 213 -5.50 6.30 7.82
N ALA A 214 -6.20 5.87 8.86
CA ALA A 214 -5.58 5.47 10.13
C ALA A 214 -4.61 4.30 9.92
N LEU A 215 -5.00 3.28 9.14
CA LEU A 215 -4.13 2.15 8.80
C LEU A 215 -2.86 2.61 8.09
N ALA A 216 -2.99 3.50 7.09
CA ALA A 216 -1.83 4.05 6.37
C ALA A 216 -0.88 4.78 7.31
N LEU A 217 -1.41 5.66 8.18
CA LEU A 217 -0.63 6.42 9.16
C LEU A 217 0.04 5.51 10.20
N VAL A 218 -0.65 4.50 10.70
CA VAL A 218 -0.10 3.54 11.67
C VAL A 218 1.04 2.74 11.04
N LEU A 219 0.84 2.20 9.84
CA LEU A 219 1.89 1.46 9.14
C LEU A 219 3.09 2.34 8.80
N ASP A 220 2.86 3.58 8.35
CA ASP A 220 3.93 4.53 8.07
C ASP A 220 4.73 4.88 9.33
N LEU A 221 4.04 5.15 10.46
CA LEU A 221 4.66 5.43 11.76
C LEU A 221 5.48 4.23 12.26
N LEU A 222 4.93 3.02 12.16
CA LEU A 222 5.66 1.78 12.54
C LEU A 222 6.93 1.62 11.72
N LEU A 223 6.86 1.79 10.40
CA LEU A 223 8.02 1.71 9.53
C LEU A 223 9.03 2.83 9.80
N TRP A 224 8.57 4.04 10.14
CA TRP A 224 9.45 5.13 10.57
C TRP A 224 10.18 4.78 11.87
N LEU A 225 9.49 4.22 12.87
CA LEU A 225 10.09 3.76 14.12
C LEU A 225 11.11 2.65 13.87
N VAL A 226 10.79 1.66 13.03
CA VAL A 226 11.72 0.60 12.62
C VAL A 226 12.95 1.22 11.96
N GLY A 227 12.75 2.13 11.00
CA GLY A 227 13.83 2.84 10.34
C GLY A 227 14.73 3.56 11.35
N ARG A 228 14.12 4.27 12.30
CA ARG A 228 14.84 4.97 13.36
C ARG A 228 15.65 4.04 14.27
N ALA A 229 15.17 2.82 14.51
CA ALA A 229 15.87 1.83 15.32
C ALA A 229 17.03 1.16 14.57
N VAL A 230 16.84 0.89 13.26
CA VAL A 230 17.81 0.15 12.43
C VAL A 230 18.92 1.05 11.87
N THR A 231 18.74 2.38 11.82
CA THR A 231 19.71 3.32 11.25
C THR A 231 20.20 4.38 12.23
N PRO A 232 20.78 4.02 13.39
CA PRO A 232 21.24 4.99 14.38
C PRO A 232 22.37 5.90 13.87
N TRP A 233 23.21 5.41 12.95
CA TRP A 233 24.31 6.15 12.33
C TRP A 233 23.87 7.30 11.43
N ALA A 234 22.72 7.18 10.76
CA ALA A 234 22.22 8.21 9.85
C ALA A 234 21.82 9.53 10.53
N ARG A 235 21.80 9.58 11.86
CA ARG A 235 21.46 10.77 12.65
C ARG A 235 22.70 11.63 12.96
N ARG A 236 23.84 10.99 13.21
CA ARG A 236 25.06 11.69 13.62
C ARG A 236 25.64 12.58 12.53
N GLY A 237 25.35 12.31 11.26
CA GLY A 237 25.82 13.13 10.14
C GLY A 237 24.98 14.36 9.80
N ARG A 238 23.87 14.63 10.53
CA ARG A 238 23.04 15.83 10.33
C ARG A 238 23.31 16.95 11.34
N GLU A 239 24.08 16.66 12.35
CA GLU A 239 24.40 17.61 13.44
C GLU A 239 25.83 18.18 13.30
N ALA A 240 26.57 17.77 12.27
CA ALA A 240 27.89 18.28 11.90
C ALA A 240 27.81 19.07 10.57
#